data_57abfb559d08b6afbc53998cedbe49b0
#
_entry.id   57abfb559d08b6afbc53998cedbe49b0
#
_cell.length_a   1.000
_cell.length_b   1.000
_cell.length_c   1.000
_cell.angle_alpha   90.00
_cell.angle_beta   90.00
_cell.angle_gamma   90.00
#
_symmetry.space_group_name_H-M   'P 1'
#
loop_
_entity.id
_entity.type
_entity.pdbx_description
1 polymer ?
#
loop_
_entity_poly.entity_id
_entity_poly.type
_entity_poly.pdbx_seq_one_letter_code
_entity_poly.pdbx_strand_id
1 'polypeptide(L)'
;MALLRVRAWPNHSLNRTPCGVPATAIEFKEQTMPQQGLVVFAKNKKRVSTFYQQTLGLEVIESDSSHDLLRDGSYEVVVHTIPRKYAAGIAITKPAEPREATPFKPTFVVNSLAHVRSAAEATGGHLKPEAGAWHFRGHVVLDGWDPEGNIVQFKQAE
;
A
#
# COMPACT_ATOMS: atom_id res chain seq x y z
N MET A 1 -26.67 30.39 -36.18
CA MET A 1 -25.24 30.30 -35.88
C MET A 1 -24.83 31.56 -35.13
N ALA A 2 -24.66 31.48 -33.81
CA ALA A 2 -24.25 32.59 -32.96
C ALA A 2 -22.99 32.16 -32.21
N LEU A 3 -21.86 32.80 -32.53
CA LEU A 3 -20.56 32.64 -31.92
C LEU A 3 -20.53 33.36 -30.56
N LEU A 4 -20.39 32.63 -29.46
CA LEU A 4 -20.11 33.20 -28.13
C LEU A 4 -18.63 33.57 -28.04
N ARG A 5 -18.35 34.88 -27.95
CA ARG A 5 -17.01 35.41 -27.64
C ARG A 5 -16.77 35.34 -26.13
N VAL A 6 -15.74 34.62 -25.74
CA VAL A 6 -15.19 34.61 -24.35
C VAL A 6 -14.40 35.92 -24.17
N ARG A 7 -14.79 36.74 -23.19
CA ARG A 7 -14.08 37.97 -22.80
C ARG A 7 -12.88 37.62 -21.89
N ALA A 8 -11.70 38.10 -22.30
CA ALA A 8 -10.48 38.08 -21.48
C ALA A 8 -10.60 39.08 -20.31
N TRP A 9 -10.11 38.72 -19.16
CA TRP A 9 -9.99 39.58 -17.97
C TRP A 9 -8.72 40.39 -18.07
N PRO A 10 -8.68 41.67 -17.61
CA PRO A 10 -7.48 42.51 -17.67
C PRO A 10 -6.51 42.19 -16.52
N ASN A 11 -5.23 42.06 -16.89
CA ASN A 11 -4.08 42.01 -15.97
C ASN A 11 -3.98 43.33 -15.16
N HIS A 12 -4.08 43.27 -13.86
CA HIS A 12 -3.59 44.29 -12.95
C HIS A 12 -2.22 43.90 -12.40
N SER A 13 -1.20 44.49 -12.99
CA SER A 13 0.15 44.56 -12.43
C SER A 13 0.16 45.49 -11.20
N LEU A 14 0.44 44.96 -10.00
CA LEU A 14 0.89 45.76 -8.88
C LEU A 14 2.22 45.19 -8.36
N ASN A 15 3.30 45.83 -8.86
CA ASN A 15 4.63 45.80 -8.25
C ASN A 15 4.56 46.42 -6.87
N ARG A 16 4.82 45.63 -5.80
CA ARG A 16 5.38 46.12 -4.54
C ARG A 16 6.15 44.98 -3.86
N THR A 17 7.47 45.06 -3.96
CA THR A 17 8.38 44.35 -3.05
C THR A 17 8.35 45.01 -1.66
N PRO A 18 8.37 44.26 -0.58
CA PRO A 18 9.29 44.57 0.51
C PRO A 18 9.98 43.32 1.08
N CYS A 19 11.26 43.57 1.40
CA CYS A 19 12.11 42.88 2.39
C CYS A 19 12.14 41.36 2.44
N GLY A 20 13.28 40.87 2.03
CA GLY A 20 14.06 39.69 2.32
C GLY A 20 13.53 38.75 3.44
N VAL A 21 12.80 37.72 3.02
CA VAL A 21 12.74 36.45 3.73
C VAL A 21 13.19 35.42 2.69
N PRO A 22 14.22 34.57 2.97
CA PRO A 22 14.54 33.50 2.05
C PRO A 22 13.33 32.60 1.94
N ALA A 23 12.73 32.54 0.74
CA ALA A 23 11.74 31.53 0.41
C ALA A 23 12.46 30.18 0.44
N THR A 24 12.39 29.49 1.58
CA THR A 24 12.56 28.04 1.58
C THR A 24 11.48 27.50 0.67
N ALA A 25 11.89 27.08 -0.52
CA ALA A 25 11.03 26.35 -1.44
C ALA A 25 10.55 25.09 -0.70
N ILE A 26 9.32 25.15 -0.19
CA ILE A 26 8.61 23.94 0.22
C ILE A 26 8.34 23.25 -1.11
N GLU A 27 9.17 22.28 -1.48
CA GLU A 27 8.85 21.34 -2.54
C GLU A 27 7.56 20.63 -2.12
N PHE A 28 6.43 21.09 -2.61
CA PHE A 28 5.23 20.30 -2.65
C PHE A 28 5.53 19.14 -3.59
N LYS A 29 5.98 18.01 -3.01
CA LYS A 29 6.02 16.74 -3.72
C LYS A 29 4.60 16.50 -4.21
N GLU A 30 4.40 16.60 -5.52
CA GLU A 30 3.11 16.34 -6.17
C GLU A 30 2.72 14.93 -5.76
N GLN A 31 1.73 14.84 -4.88
CA GLN A 31 1.31 13.58 -4.29
C GLN A 31 0.46 12.89 -5.36
N THR A 32 1.13 12.12 -6.22
CA THR A 32 0.43 11.30 -7.23
C THR A 32 -0.54 10.39 -6.50
N MET A 33 -1.82 10.53 -6.83
CA MET A 33 -2.86 9.67 -6.27
C MET A 33 -2.59 8.23 -6.70
N PRO A 34 -2.63 7.25 -5.79
CA PRO A 34 -2.45 5.86 -6.12
C PRO A 34 -3.52 5.41 -7.11
N GLN A 35 -3.11 4.63 -8.11
CA GLN A 35 -4.01 4.13 -9.14
C GLN A 35 -4.67 2.81 -8.74
N GLN A 36 -4.18 2.16 -7.70
CA GLN A 36 -4.68 0.86 -7.22
C GLN A 36 -4.77 0.85 -5.71
N GLY A 37 -5.86 0.29 -5.19
CA GLY A 37 -6.12 0.17 -3.77
C GLY A 37 -6.55 -1.23 -3.38
N LEU A 38 -6.22 -1.63 -2.15
CA LEU A 38 -6.63 -2.87 -1.52
C LEU A 38 -7.18 -2.57 -0.13
N VAL A 39 -8.32 -3.18 0.22
CA VAL A 39 -8.83 -3.16 1.59
C VAL A 39 -8.64 -4.54 2.20
N VAL A 40 -7.94 -4.62 3.32
CA VAL A 40 -7.70 -5.84 4.10
C VAL A 40 -8.39 -5.72 5.45
N PHE A 41 -9.26 -6.67 5.76
CA PHE A 41 -9.87 -6.74 7.07
C PHE A 41 -9.02 -7.60 8.01
N ALA A 42 -8.63 -7.02 9.15
CA ALA A 42 -7.71 -7.64 10.10
C ALA A 42 -8.31 -7.77 11.51
N LYS A 43 -8.09 -8.89 12.14
CA LYS A 43 -8.36 -9.11 13.56
C LYS A 43 -7.33 -8.37 14.44
N ASN A 44 -6.09 -8.31 13.98
CA ASN A 44 -5.01 -7.52 14.56
C ASN A 44 -4.46 -6.54 13.53
N LYS A 45 -5.13 -5.38 13.43
CA LYS A 45 -4.80 -4.31 12.49
C LYS A 45 -3.31 -3.96 12.51
N LYS A 46 -2.73 -3.69 13.69
CA LYS A 46 -1.33 -3.29 13.83
C LYS A 46 -0.36 -4.31 13.21
N ARG A 47 -0.59 -5.60 13.45
CA ARG A 47 0.29 -6.67 12.95
C ARG A 47 0.23 -6.79 11.43
N VAL A 48 -0.97 -6.72 10.86
CA VAL A 48 -1.18 -6.77 9.41
C VAL A 48 -0.63 -5.52 8.74
N SER A 49 -0.87 -4.32 9.31
CA SER A 49 -0.28 -3.08 8.79
C SER A 49 1.24 -3.12 8.78
N THR A 50 1.87 -3.60 9.86
CA THR A 50 3.33 -3.73 9.91
C THR A 50 3.86 -4.68 8.83
N PHE A 51 3.15 -5.76 8.54
CA PHE A 51 3.51 -6.67 7.44
C PHE A 51 3.53 -5.94 6.08
N TYR A 52 2.45 -5.24 5.70
CA TYR A 52 2.40 -4.51 4.44
C TYR A 52 3.39 -3.35 4.38
N GLN A 53 3.62 -2.64 5.49
CA GLN A 53 4.67 -1.63 5.57
C GLN A 53 6.06 -2.20 5.24
N GLN A 54 6.44 -3.29 5.89
CA GLN A 54 7.79 -3.84 5.77
C GLN A 54 8.00 -4.62 4.47
N THR A 55 6.99 -5.36 3.99
CA THR A 55 7.12 -6.14 2.75
C THR A 55 7.03 -5.31 1.48
N LEU A 56 6.24 -4.23 1.49
CA LEU A 56 5.99 -3.38 0.33
C LEU A 56 6.67 -2.01 0.41
N GLY A 57 7.26 -1.64 1.56
CA GLY A 57 7.86 -0.33 1.76
C GLY A 57 6.84 0.81 1.87
N LEU A 58 5.59 0.52 2.30
CA LEU A 58 4.53 1.52 2.41
C LEU A 58 4.71 2.39 3.66
N GLU A 59 4.29 3.65 3.57
CA GLU A 59 4.22 4.58 4.69
C GLU A 59 2.79 4.64 5.26
N VAL A 60 2.67 4.81 6.59
CA VAL A 60 1.37 5.08 7.23
C VAL A 60 1.02 6.53 7.00
N ILE A 61 -0.02 6.78 6.23
CA ILE A 61 -0.53 8.13 5.93
C ILE A 61 -1.58 8.55 6.96
N GLU A 62 -2.41 7.59 7.40
CA GLU A 62 -3.46 7.82 8.38
C GLU A 62 -3.60 6.58 9.27
N SER A 63 -3.88 6.79 10.56
CA SER A 63 -4.11 5.71 11.52
C SER A 63 -5.08 6.15 12.59
N ASP A 64 -6.15 5.37 12.77
CA ASP A 64 -7.12 5.54 13.86
C ASP A 64 -7.51 4.20 14.48
N SER A 65 -8.56 4.17 15.30
CA SER A 65 -9.02 2.92 15.93
C SER A 65 -9.64 1.93 14.94
N SER A 66 -10.11 2.40 13.78
CA SER A 66 -10.85 1.59 12.79
C SER A 66 -9.95 1.09 11.67
N HIS A 67 -8.97 1.87 11.22
CA HIS A 67 -8.13 1.52 10.08
C HIS A 67 -6.73 2.15 10.15
N ASP A 68 -5.83 1.62 9.30
CA ASP A 68 -4.59 2.26 8.89
C ASP A 68 -4.62 2.40 7.38
N LEU A 69 -4.29 3.59 6.87
CA LEU A 69 -4.07 3.86 5.46
C LEU A 69 -2.57 3.83 5.19
N LEU A 70 -2.15 2.87 4.39
CA LEU A 70 -0.75 2.68 3.98
C LEU A 70 -0.63 3.04 2.50
N ARG A 71 0.42 3.76 2.12
CA ARG A 71 0.60 4.22 0.74
C ARG A 71 2.07 4.34 0.35
N ASP A 72 2.34 4.10 -0.93
CA ASP A 72 3.45 4.68 -1.68
C ASP A 72 2.89 5.40 -2.92
N GLY A 73 3.75 5.80 -3.85
CA GLY A 73 3.29 6.47 -5.07
C GLY A 73 2.40 5.62 -5.99
N SER A 74 2.36 4.30 -5.83
CA SER A 74 1.71 3.34 -6.74
C SER A 74 0.55 2.59 -6.11
N TYR A 75 0.64 2.29 -4.82
CA TYR A 75 -0.30 1.43 -4.11
C TYR A 75 -0.87 2.11 -2.88
N GLU A 76 -2.13 1.76 -2.59
CA GLU A 76 -2.79 2.10 -1.34
C GLU A 76 -3.32 0.80 -0.70
N VAL A 77 -3.01 0.59 0.56
CA VAL A 77 -3.55 -0.52 1.34
C VAL A 77 -4.24 0.03 2.58
N VAL A 78 -5.53 -0.20 2.68
CA VAL A 78 -6.31 0.10 3.89
C VAL A 78 -6.42 -1.16 4.71
N VAL A 79 -5.84 -1.17 5.91
CA VAL A 79 -6.00 -2.28 6.86
C VAL A 79 -7.08 -1.91 7.86
N HIS A 80 -8.24 -2.54 7.75
CA HIS A 80 -9.42 -2.23 8.54
C HIS A 80 -9.58 -3.22 9.70
N THR A 81 -9.87 -2.70 10.89
CA THR A 81 -10.14 -3.53 12.07
C THR A 81 -11.49 -4.26 11.91
N ILE A 82 -11.49 -5.58 12.07
CA ILE A 82 -12.73 -6.35 12.14
C ILE A 82 -13.41 -6.07 13.50
N PRO A 83 -14.66 -5.61 13.53
CA PRO A 83 -15.38 -5.40 14.77
C PRO A 83 -15.42 -6.65 15.65
N ARG A 84 -15.23 -6.49 16.96
CA ARG A 84 -15.09 -7.61 17.93
C ARG A 84 -16.15 -8.70 17.80
N LYS A 85 -17.40 -8.33 17.55
CA LYS A 85 -18.50 -9.28 17.39
C LYS A 85 -18.31 -10.27 16.22
N TYR A 86 -17.64 -9.84 15.16
CA TYR A 86 -17.31 -10.69 14.01
C TYR A 86 -15.96 -11.39 14.17
N ALA A 87 -15.00 -10.69 14.79
CA ALA A 87 -13.65 -11.22 15.03
C ALA A 87 -13.65 -12.43 15.97
N ALA A 88 -14.64 -12.56 16.85
CA ALA A 88 -14.75 -13.67 17.80
C ALA A 88 -14.81 -15.05 17.11
N GLY A 89 -15.47 -15.13 15.94
CA GLY A 89 -15.60 -16.36 15.16
C GLY A 89 -14.40 -16.68 14.25
N ILE A 90 -13.40 -15.79 14.18
CA ILE A 90 -12.24 -15.97 13.29
C ILE A 90 -11.08 -16.53 14.11
N ALA A 91 -10.63 -17.75 13.78
CA ALA A 91 -9.42 -18.35 14.33
C ALA A 91 -8.21 -18.02 13.44
N ILE A 92 -7.12 -17.57 14.05
CA ILE A 92 -5.82 -17.38 13.40
C ILE A 92 -4.83 -18.31 14.08
N THR A 93 -4.23 -19.19 13.30
CA THR A 93 -3.21 -20.16 13.78
C THR A 93 -1.90 -19.45 14.14
N LYS A 94 -1.04 -20.13 14.92
CA LYS A 94 0.30 -19.67 15.27
C LYS A 94 1.29 -20.84 15.13
N PRO A 95 2.15 -20.82 14.10
CA PRO A 95 2.29 -19.81 13.04
C PRO A 95 1.03 -19.67 12.18
N ALA A 96 0.90 -18.53 11.49
CA ALA A 96 -0.23 -18.28 10.59
C ALA A 96 -0.18 -19.25 9.40
N GLU A 97 -1.30 -19.91 9.12
CA GLU A 97 -1.48 -20.78 7.96
C GLU A 97 -2.28 -20.06 6.85
N PRO A 98 -2.02 -20.35 5.57
CA PRO A 98 -2.71 -19.73 4.47
C PRO A 98 -4.20 -20.09 4.46
N ARG A 99 -5.05 -19.11 4.21
CA ARG A 99 -6.48 -19.30 3.96
C ARG A 99 -6.71 -19.65 2.49
N GLU A 100 -6.54 -20.89 2.12
CA GLU A 100 -6.58 -21.32 0.71
C GLU A 100 -7.96 -21.16 0.06
N ALA A 101 -9.04 -21.11 0.83
CA ALA A 101 -10.40 -20.91 0.32
C ALA A 101 -10.71 -19.43 0.04
N THR A 102 -9.77 -18.68 -0.53
CA THR A 102 -9.99 -17.29 -0.93
C THR A 102 -10.15 -17.15 -2.44
N PRO A 103 -11.15 -16.39 -2.94
CA PRO A 103 -11.32 -16.15 -4.37
C PRO A 103 -10.39 -15.08 -4.92
N PHE A 104 -9.67 -14.34 -4.06
CA PHE A 104 -8.79 -13.23 -4.45
C PHE A 104 -7.37 -13.46 -3.95
N LYS A 105 -6.41 -13.06 -4.80
CA LYS A 105 -5.00 -13.03 -4.48
C LYS A 105 -4.41 -11.74 -5.02
N PRO A 106 -4.21 -10.72 -4.17
CA PRO A 106 -3.56 -9.48 -4.59
C PRO A 106 -2.11 -9.77 -4.97
N THR A 107 -1.63 -9.06 -5.99
CA THR A 107 -0.28 -9.21 -6.52
C THR A 107 0.43 -7.88 -6.48
N PHE A 108 1.64 -7.86 -5.90
CA PHE A 108 2.48 -6.67 -5.80
C PHE A 108 3.81 -6.89 -6.52
N VAL A 109 4.25 -5.86 -7.26
CA VAL A 109 5.60 -5.82 -7.82
C VAL A 109 6.54 -5.25 -6.74
N VAL A 110 7.63 -5.95 -6.51
CA VAL A 110 8.62 -5.60 -5.48
C VAL A 110 10.04 -5.61 -6.06
N ASN A 111 10.93 -4.86 -5.45
CA ASN A 111 12.34 -4.80 -5.87
C ASN A 111 13.13 -6.05 -5.48
N SER A 112 12.72 -6.76 -4.41
CA SER A 112 13.47 -7.91 -3.89
C SER A 112 12.57 -8.90 -3.15
N LEU A 113 12.44 -10.11 -3.65
CA LEU A 113 11.78 -11.23 -2.97
C LEU A 113 12.54 -11.68 -1.71
N ALA A 114 13.87 -11.53 -1.68
CA ALA A 114 14.67 -11.80 -0.49
C ALA A 114 14.33 -10.84 0.66
N HIS A 115 14.16 -9.53 0.35
CA HIS A 115 13.68 -8.54 1.33
C HIS A 115 12.27 -8.89 1.83
N VAL A 116 11.35 -9.21 0.93
CA VAL A 116 9.97 -9.62 1.28
C VAL A 116 9.99 -10.81 2.23
N ARG A 117 10.84 -11.82 1.97
CA ARG A 117 10.97 -12.99 2.85
C ARG A 117 11.35 -12.61 4.27
N SER A 118 12.43 -11.84 4.41
CA SER A 118 12.91 -11.41 5.73
C SER A 118 11.86 -10.56 6.47
N ALA A 119 11.21 -9.64 5.77
CA ALA A 119 10.16 -8.79 6.33
C ALA A 119 8.90 -9.59 6.72
N ALA A 120 8.48 -10.54 5.90
CA ALA A 120 7.35 -11.41 6.19
C ALA A 120 7.58 -12.24 7.45
N GLU A 121 8.74 -12.89 7.56
CA GLU A 121 9.11 -13.68 8.74
C GLU A 121 9.17 -12.82 10.01
N ALA A 122 9.78 -11.64 9.94
CA ALA A 122 9.87 -10.72 11.07
C ALA A 122 8.51 -10.23 11.59
N THR A 123 7.50 -10.17 10.71
CA THR A 123 6.14 -9.69 11.04
C THR A 123 5.15 -10.81 11.33
N GLY A 124 5.57 -12.07 11.12
CA GLY A 124 4.77 -13.28 11.36
C GLY A 124 3.85 -13.66 10.21
N GLY A 125 4.12 -13.14 9.01
CA GLY A 125 3.66 -13.69 7.73
C GLY A 125 4.67 -14.71 7.20
N HIS A 126 4.55 -15.05 5.92
CA HIS A 126 5.42 -16.03 5.26
C HIS A 126 5.51 -15.80 3.76
N LEU A 127 6.66 -16.14 3.15
CA LEU A 127 6.85 -16.26 1.72
C LEU A 127 7.25 -17.70 1.40
N LYS A 128 6.56 -18.36 0.46
CA LYS A 128 6.87 -19.75 0.06
C LYS A 128 8.35 -19.92 -0.32
N PRO A 129 8.93 -21.12 -0.13
CA PRO A 129 10.31 -21.39 -0.53
C PRO A 129 10.59 -21.05 -2.00
N GLU A 130 11.83 -20.69 -2.32
CA GLU A 130 12.25 -20.35 -3.70
C GLU A 130 11.99 -21.48 -4.71
N ALA A 131 12.06 -22.72 -4.28
CA ALA A 131 11.72 -23.88 -5.12
C ALA A 131 10.26 -23.86 -5.62
N GLY A 132 9.39 -23.06 -4.99
CA GLY A 132 8.02 -22.83 -5.42
C GLY A 132 7.84 -21.60 -6.31
N ALA A 133 8.94 -20.95 -6.71
CA ALA A 133 8.89 -19.81 -7.62
C ALA A 133 8.58 -20.25 -9.05
N TRP A 134 7.88 -19.39 -9.78
CA TRP A 134 7.67 -19.58 -11.22
C TRP A 134 7.96 -18.29 -11.98
N HIS A 135 8.20 -18.41 -13.30
CA HIS A 135 8.48 -17.29 -14.17
C HIS A 135 7.22 -16.89 -14.94
N PHE A 136 6.90 -15.62 -14.94
CA PHE A 136 5.75 -15.09 -15.67
C PHE A 136 6.01 -13.68 -16.17
N ARG A 137 6.03 -13.52 -17.50
CA ARG A 137 6.20 -12.23 -18.20
C ARG A 137 7.38 -11.40 -17.69
N GLY A 138 8.58 -12.00 -17.61
CA GLY A 138 9.81 -11.32 -17.17
C GLY A 138 9.87 -11.04 -15.67
N HIS A 139 9.14 -11.83 -14.88
CA HIS A 139 9.16 -11.74 -13.44
C HIS A 139 9.32 -13.12 -12.80
N VAL A 140 10.08 -13.16 -11.73
CA VAL A 140 10.03 -14.25 -10.75
C VAL A 140 8.85 -13.99 -9.81
N VAL A 141 8.01 -14.99 -9.62
CA VAL A 141 6.75 -14.88 -8.87
C VAL A 141 6.74 -15.88 -7.72
N LEU A 142 6.34 -15.42 -6.53
CA LEU A 142 6.13 -16.26 -5.34
C LEU A 142 4.86 -15.87 -4.61
N ASP A 143 4.16 -16.87 -4.10
CA ASP A 143 3.08 -16.68 -3.15
C ASP A 143 3.60 -16.63 -1.72
N GLY A 144 2.88 -15.91 -0.89
CA GLY A 144 3.05 -15.85 0.55
C GLY A 144 1.72 -15.58 1.24
N TRP A 145 1.76 -15.29 2.52
CA TRP A 145 0.58 -14.85 3.28
C TRP A 145 0.96 -13.90 4.40
N ASP A 146 0.03 -13.05 4.73
CA ASP A 146 0.16 -12.11 5.84
C ASP A 146 0.03 -12.81 7.21
N PRO A 147 0.22 -12.10 8.35
CA PRO A 147 0.12 -12.68 9.68
C PRO A 147 -1.24 -13.26 10.06
N GLU A 148 -2.26 -13.06 9.25
CA GLU A 148 -3.60 -13.63 9.44
C GLU A 148 -3.97 -14.67 8.38
N GLY A 149 -3.00 -15.06 7.53
CA GLY A 149 -3.16 -16.09 6.52
C GLY A 149 -3.80 -15.61 5.22
N ASN A 150 -3.95 -14.30 5.01
CA ASN A 150 -4.44 -13.80 3.72
C ASN A 150 -3.36 -13.99 2.66
N ILE A 151 -3.70 -14.70 1.58
CA ILE A 151 -2.73 -15.03 0.52
C ILE A 151 -2.41 -13.78 -0.30
N VAL A 152 -1.10 -13.58 -0.52
CA VAL A 152 -0.53 -12.46 -1.28
C VAL A 152 0.48 -13.03 -2.27
N GLN A 153 0.58 -12.44 -3.44
CA GLN A 153 1.59 -12.77 -4.44
C GLN A 153 2.56 -11.61 -4.61
N PHE A 154 3.84 -11.94 -4.70
CA PHE A 154 4.90 -10.99 -4.96
C PHE A 154 5.61 -11.30 -6.27
N LYS A 155 5.95 -10.26 -7.04
CA LYS A 155 6.65 -10.34 -8.32
C LYS A 155 7.88 -9.46 -8.27
N GLN A 156 9.03 -10.02 -8.67
CA GLN A 156 10.28 -9.30 -8.87
C GLN A 156 10.66 -9.39 -10.34
N ALA A 157 11.06 -8.27 -10.95
CA ALA A 157 11.62 -8.30 -12.32
C ALA A 157 12.89 -9.17 -12.37
N GLU A 158 13.09 -9.87 -13.49
CA GLU A 158 14.29 -10.68 -13.76
C GLU A 158 15.52 -9.81 -14.06
#